data_9f6ee3b8eae6267c1bc74c9a2f4f7331
#
_entry.id   9f6ee3b8eae6267c1bc74c9a2f4f7331
#
_cell.length_a   1.000
_cell.length_b   1.000
_cell.length_c   1.000
_cell.angle_alpha   90.00
_cell.angle_beta   90.00
_cell.angle_gamma   90.00
#
_symmetry.space_group_name_H-M   'P 1'
#
loop_
_entity.id
_entity.type
_entity.pdbx_description
1 polymer ?
#
loop_
_entity_poly.entity_id
_entity_poly.type
_entity_poly.pdbx_seq_one_letter_code
_entity_poly.pdbx_strand_id
1 'polypeptide(L)'
;MFIIALTYTAPLEQVEQHLAAHRQFLDKHYQSGAFLFSGRKEPRTGGIIVAHAASSAEIERIIGEDPFHQAGIADYEITEFIPAKTAPDLAQYAEN
;
A
#
# COMPACT_ATOMS: atom_id res chain seq x y z
N MET A 1 10.24 -6.31 -3.28
CA MET A 1 9.61 -4.98 -3.12
C MET A 1 8.32 -4.94 -3.90
N PHE A 2 7.32 -4.24 -3.38
CA PHE A 2 5.99 -4.24 -3.97
C PHE A 2 5.46 -2.82 -4.09
N ILE A 3 4.81 -2.55 -5.21
CA ILE A 3 4.02 -1.33 -5.37
C ILE A 3 2.56 -1.76 -5.37
N ILE A 4 1.79 -1.24 -4.43
CA ILE A 4 0.36 -1.51 -4.30
C ILE A 4 -0.36 -0.27 -4.79
N ALA A 5 -1.07 -0.38 -5.91
CA ALA A 5 -1.86 0.72 -6.45
C ALA A 5 -3.32 0.49 -6.13
N LEU A 6 -3.94 1.45 -5.44
CA LEU A 6 -5.36 1.43 -5.11
C LEU A 6 -6.09 2.39 -6.04
N THR A 7 -7.23 1.96 -6.54
CA THR A 7 -8.13 2.83 -7.32
C THR A 7 -9.50 2.79 -6.66
N TYR A 8 -10.03 3.96 -6.29
CA TYR A 8 -11.34 4.03 -5.65
C TYR A 8 -12.44 3.60 -6.61
N THR A 9 -13.38 2.78 -6.10
CA THR A 9 -14.54 2.31 -6.85
C THR A 9 -15.85 2.85 -6.27
N ALA A 10 -15.75 3.82 -5.36
CA ALA A 10 -16.89 4.46 -4.69
C ALA A 10 -16.66 5.97 -4.65
N PRO A 11 -17.71 6.79 -4.43
CA PRO A 11 -17.56 8.23 -4.28
C PRO A 11 -16.64 8.61 -3.13
N LEU A 12 -15.93 9.74 -3.25
CA LEU A 12 -14.98 10.19 -2.22
C LEU A 12 -15.59 10.33 -0.84
N GLU A 13 -16.85 10.77 -0.74
CA GLU A 13 -17.52 10.88 0.56
C GLU A 13 -17.65 9.52 1.26
N GLN A 14 -17.81 8.44 0.50
CA GLN A 14 -17.82 7.08 1.06
C GLN A 14 -16.41 6.64 1.45
N VAL A 15 -15.42 6.98 0.65
CA VAL A 15 -14.01 6.73 0.97
C VAL A 15 -13.64 7.43 2.29
N GLU A 16 -14.07 8.67 2.47
CA GLU A 16 -13.77 9.45 3.67
C GLU A 16 -14.36 8.84 4.94
N GLN A 17 -15.47 8.12 4.84
CA GLN A 17 -16.05 7.41 5.99
C GLN A 17 -15.13 6.32 6.55
N HIS A 18 -14.24 5.78 5.72
CA HIS A 18 -13.31 4.71 6.10
C HIS A 18 -11.88 5.21 6.26
N LEU A 19 -11.64 6.51 6.10
CA LEU A 19 -10.28 7.06 6.03
C LEU A 19 -9.53 6.91 7.36
N ALA A 20 -10.18 7.18 8.49
CA ALA A 20 -9.53 7.06 9.80
C ALA A 20 -9.09 5.62 10.07
N ALA A 21 -9.95 4.65 9.78
CA ALA A 21 -9.60 3.23 9.96
C ALA A 21 -8.51 2.79 8.98
N HIS A 22 -8.53 3.30 7.75
CA HIS A 22 -7.48 3.04 6.77
C HIS A 22 -6.11 3.58 7.25
N ARG A 23 -6.09 4.76 7.86
CA ARG A 23 -4.86 5.33 8.42
C ARG A 23 -4.30 4.47 9.56
N GLN A 24 -5.16 3.90 10.39
CA GLN A 24 -4.73 2.98 11.45
C GLN A 24 -4.11 1.72 10.86
N PHE A 25 -4.69 1.20 9.79
CA PHE A 25 -4.12 0.09 9.04
C PHE A 25 -2.72 0.43 8.50
N LEU A 26 -2.56 1.61 7.89
CA LEU A 26 -1.25 2.05 7.41
C LEU A 26 -0.24 2.15 8.55
N ASP A 27 -0.62 2.76 9.66
CA ASP A 27 0.27 2.94 10.82
C ASP A 27 0.77 1.61 11.36
N LYS A 28 -0.11 0.62 11.45
CA LYS A 28 0.27 -0.73 11.89
C LYS A 28 1.39 -1.30 11.03
N HIS A 29 1.28 -1.17 9.72
CA HIS A 29 2.25 -1.76 8.80
C HIS A 29 3.49 -0.91 8.60
N TYR A 30 3.43 0.39 8.88
CA TYR A 30 4.63 1.21 9.02
C TYR A 30 5.44 0.77 10.24
N GLN A 31 4.80 0.52 11.37
CA GLN A 31 5.47 0.07 12.58
C GLN A 31 6.13 -1.30 12.41
N SER A 32 5.50 -2.20 11.66
CA SER A 32 6.06 -3.52 11.40
C SER A 32 7.23 -3.51 10.42
N GLY A 33 7.43 -2.42 9.69
CA GLY A 33 8.42 -2.30 8.63
C GLY A 33 7.95 -2.80 7.28
N ALA A 34 6.71 -3.28 7.17
CA ALA A 34 6.18 -3.76 5.89
C ALA A 34 5.94 -2.61 4.90
N PHE A 35 5.47 -1.46 5.36
CA PHE A 35 5.24 -0.29 4.51
C PHE A 35 6.37 0.71 4.67
N LEU A 36 6.87 1.23 3.55
CA LEU A 36 7.97 2.19 3.52
C LEU A 36 7.48 3.62 3.34
N PHE A 37 6.60 3.85 2.41
CA PHE A 37 5.90 5.11 2.22
C PHE A 37 4.65 4.89 1.38
N SER A 38 3.72 5.83 1.48
CA SER A 38 2.46 5.80 0.78
C SER A 38 1.96 7.22 0.55
N GLY A 39 1.02 7.36 -0.35
CA GLY A 39 0.41 8.65 -0.62
C GLY A 39 -0.79 8.50 -1.54
N ARG A 40 -1.52 9.61 -1.72
CA ARG A 40 -2.65 9.63 -2.64
C ARG A 40 -2.17 9.85 -4.07
N LYS A 41 -2.90 9.32 -5.03
CA LYS A 41 -2.67 9.63 -6.44
C LYS A 41 -3.08 11.09 -6.71
N GLU A 42 -2.41 11.70 -7.66
CA GLU A 42 -2.76 13.04 -8.15
C GLU A 42 -3.18 12.93 -9.62
N PRO A 43 -4.45 13.17 -9.98
CA PRO A 43 -5.58 13.55 -9.11
C PRO A 43 -6.00 12.43 -8.16
N ARG A 44 -6.81 12.78 -7.15
CA ARG A 44 -7.19 11.88 -6.05
C ARG A 44 -8.17 10.80 -6.50
N THR A 45 -7.65 9.78 -7.17
CA THR A 45 -8.41 8.62 -7.65
C THR A 45 -8.08 7.35 -6.89
N GLY A 46 -7.19 7.43 -5.92
CA GLY A 46 -6.72 6.29 -5.15
C GLY A 46 -5.43 6.62 -4.44
N GLY A 47 -4.62 5.61 -4.21
CA GLY A 47 -3.34 5.74 -3.51
C GLY A 47 -2.29 4.77 -4.01
N ILE A 48 -1.07 4.99 -3.54
CA ILE A 48 0.07 4.12 -3.81
C ILE A 48 0.70 3.78 -2.46
N ILE A 49 1.05 2.51 -2.26
CA ILE A 49 1.83 2.06 -1.10
C ILE A 49 3.06 1.34 -1.63
N VAL A 50 4.23 1.69 -1.11
CA VAL A 50 5.46 0.95 -1.38
C VAL A 50 5.73 0.07 -0.18
N ALA A 51 5.81 -1.25 -0.42
CA ALA A 51 5.87 -2.24 0.64
C ALA A 51 7.04 -3.21 0.45
N HIS A 52 7.53 -3.72 1.57
CA HIS A 52 8.59 -4.73 1.62
C HIS A 52 8.06 -5.95 2.37
N ALA A 53 8.03 -7.10 1.71
CA ALA A 53 7.54 -8.34 2.30
C ALA A 53 8.26 -9.53 1.65
N ALA A 54 8.17 -10.69 2.29
CA ALA A 54 8.83 -11.89 1.81
C ALA A 54 8.17 -12.46 0.55
N SER A 55 6.88 -12.24 0.34
CA SER A 55 6.14 -12.81 -0.78
C SER A 55 4.92 -11.99 -1.13
N SER A 56 4.41 -12.19 -2.35
CA SER A 56 3.15 -11.59 -2.77
C SER A 56 1.96 -12.11 -1.95
N ALA A 57 2.01 -13.36 -1.50
CA ALA A 57 0.97 -13.91 -0.63
C ALA A 57 0.86 -13.14 0.68
N GLU A 58 1.98 -12.71 1.26
CA GLU A 58 1.97 -11.87 2.45
C GLU A 58 1.35 -10.50 2.18
N ILE A 59 1.65 -9.90 1.04
CA ILE A 59 1.05 -8.62 0.64
C ILE A 59 -0.47 -8.77 0.48
N GLU A 60 -0.94 -9.85 -0.13
CA GLU A 60 -2.38 -10.09 -0.27
C GLU A 60 -3.06 -10.25 1.08
N ARG A 61 -2.41 -10.93 2.01
CA ARG A 61 -2.90 -11.07 3.38
C ARG A 61 -3.01 -9.71 4.07
N ILE A 62 -1.99 -8.87 3.93
CA ILE A 62 -1.97 -7.51 4.50
C ILE A 62 -3.10 -6.66 3.90
N ILE A 63 -3.28 -6.70 2.58
CA ILE A 63 -4.36 -5.96 1.91
C ILE A 63 -5.74 -6.37 2.45
N GLY A 64 -5.90 -7.63 2.80
CA GLY A 64 -7.16 -8.12 3.40
C GLY A 64 -7.51 -7.45 4.72
N GLU A 65 -6.56 -6.82 5.40
CA GLU A 65 -6.79 -6.06 6.63
C GLU A 65 -7.23 -4.61 6.37
N ASP A 66 -7.09 -4.12 5.13
CA ASP A 66 -7.39 -2.73 4.80
C ASP A 66 -8.91 -2.51 4.84
N PRO A 67 -9.40 -1.55 5.64
CA PRO A 67 -10.82 -1.21 5.66
C PRO A 67 -11.40 -0.85 4.30
N PHE A 68 -10.60 -0.27 3.39
CA PHE A 68 -11.04 0.01 2.02
C PHE A 68 -11.32 -1.28 1.26
N HIS A 69 -10.48 -2.30 1.45
CA HIS A 69 -10.68 -3.61 0.84
C HIS A 69 -11.91 -4.29 1.43
N GLN A 70 -12.06 -4.27 2.75
CA GLN A 70 -13.16 -4.90 3.45
C GLN A 70 -14.51 -4.28 3.08
N ALA A 71 -14.54 -2.97 2.83
CA ALA A 71 -15.74 -2.26 2.42
C ALA A 71 -16.03 -2.37 0.91
N GLY A 72 -15.10 -2.93 0.13
CA GLY A 72 -15.27 -3.07 -1.31
C GLY A 72 -15.24 -1.74 -2.07
N ILE A 73 -14.52 -0.75 -1.57
CA ILE A 73 -14.51 0.60 -2.15
C ILE A 73 -13.23 0.96 -2.89
N ALA A 74 -12.34 -0.01 -3.07
CA ALA A 74 -11.11 0.18 -3.84
C ALA A 74 -10.70 -1.12 -4.51
N ASP A 75 -10.16 -1.00 -5.72
CA ASP A 75 -9.47 -2.09 -6.41
C ASP A 75 -7.98 -1.96 -6.16
N TYR A 76 -7.29 -3.11 -6.12
CA TYR A 76 -5.87 -3.19 -5.83
C TYR A 76 -5.12 -3.84 -6.98
N GLU A 77 -4.02 -3.22 -7.40
CA GLU A 77 -3.09 -3.79 -8.35
C GLU A 77 -1.73 -3.88 -7.67
N ILE A 78 -1.13 -5.07 -7.67
CA ILE A 78 0.14 -5.33 -7.01
C ILE A 78 1.20 -5.57 -8.08
N THR A 79 2.28 -4.80 -8.03
CA THR A 79 3.46 -5.02 -8.86
C THR A 79 4.62 -5.41 -7.97
N GLU A 80 5.16 -6.60 -8.17
CA GLU A 80 6.39 -7.01 -7.50
C GLU A 80 7.58 -6.65 -8.39
N PHE A 81 8.64 -6.11 -7.77
CA PHE A 81 9.89 -5.87 -8.48
C PHE A 81 11.07 -6.12 -7.55
N ILE A 82 12.22 -6.37 -8.14
CA ILE A 82 13.47 -6.58 -7.41
C ILE A 82 14.30 -5.30 -7.53
N PRO A 83 14.48 -4.52 -6.43
CA PRO A 83 15.24 -3.27 -6.49
C PRO A 83 16.73 -3.60 -6.65
N ALA A 84 17.23 -3.47 -7.87
CA ALA A 84 18.64 -3.75 -8.18
C ALA A 84 19.57 -2.58 -7.86
N LYS A 85 19.03 -1.36 -7.90
CA LYS A 85 19.77 -0.12 -7.59
C LYS A 85 18.92 0.76 -6.69
N THR A 86 19.58 1.46 -5.79
CA THR A 86 18.89 2.37 -4.86
C THR A 86 19.71 3.63 -4.68
N ALA A 87 19.06 4.68 -4.16
CA ALA A 87 19.78 5.80 -3.58
C ALA A 87 20.54 5.31 -2.33
N PRO A 88 21.60 6.00 -1.90
CA PRO A 88 22.43 5.55 -0.76
C PRO A 88 21.61 5.28 0.52
N ASP A 89 20.64 6.11 0.82
CA ASP A 89 19.83 5.97 2.05
C ASP A 89 18.90 4.76 2.01
N LEU A 90 18.71 4.15 0.85
CA LEU A 90 17.80 3.00 0.66
C LEU A 90 18.58 1.72 0.34
N ALA A 91 19.90 1.74 0.54
CA ALA A 91 20.76 0.62 0.14
C ALA A 91 20.38 -0.71 0.77
N GLN A 92 19.76 -0.71 1.97
CA GLN A 92 19.32 -1.93 2.64
C GLN A 92 18.25 -2.68 1.85
N TYR A 93 17.58 -2.04 0.91
CA TYR A 93 16.52 -2.66 0.11
C TYR A 93 17.02 -3.23 -1.22
N ALA A 94 18.27 -2.96 -1.59
CA ALA A 94 18.82 -3.47 -2.84
C ALA A 94 18.96 -4.99 -2.79
N GLU A 95 18.56 -5.64 -3.86
CA GLU A 95 18.70 -7.10 -4.05
C GLU A 95 19.46 -7.36 -5.34
N ASN A 96 20.37 -8.32 -5.31
CA ASN A 96 21.19 -8.68 -6.46
C ASN A 96 20.84 -10.08 -6.96
#